data_fb1ed5b450dcba10ab4b6b05e7039da6
#
_entry.id   fb1ed5b450dcba10ab4b6b05e7039da6
#
_cell.length_a   1.000
_cell.length_b   1.000
_cell.length_c   1.000
_cell.angle_alpha   90.00
_cell.angle_beta   90.00
_cell.angle_gamma   90.00
#
_symmetry.space_group_name_H-M   'P 1'
#
loop_
_entity.id
_entity.type
_entity.pdbx_description
1 polymer ?
#
loop_
_entity_poly.entity_id
_entity_poly.type
_entity_poly.pdbx_seq_one_letter_code
_entity_poly.pdbx_strand_id
1 'polypeptide(L)'
;MEPFTIGPIPVTTRDLWDLFLTALIVYGVLWWFRRNGLLEAALILLGMLFLLRLLSFLELPTLSLLVRYIFSASGILVAFWIAPELRRDLMKIRNLPLLRRLRGEKSLRVEVEQIIEELVEAIETFRRQQLGALIVIEGQDDLTPYAQSGDPVQMPVRAHILVSLFQKQSPLHDGAAIIRQDKIIAVRCMLPLSEKLDLPPSYGTRHRAGIGLSEATDALVLIVSEETGYLSLVHRGQVERPSPQTLRERLLSHYLR
;
A
#
# COMPACT_ATOMS: atom_id res chain seq x y z
N MET A 1 42.23 7.23 27.21
CA MET A 1 41.98 8.09 26.05
C MET A 1 41.67 9.47 26.57
N GLU A 2 42.58 10.40 26.34
CA GLU A 2 42.41 11.78 26.81
C GLU A 2 41.25 12.44 26.10
N PRO A 3 40.39 13.22 26.77
CA PRO A 3 39.29 13.93 26.16
C PRO A 3 39.81 15.02 25.23
N PHE A 4 39.35 15.03 23.99
CA PHE A 4 39.63 16.09 23.03
C PHE A 4 38.93 17.36 23.50
N THR A 5 39.69 18.46 23.65
CA THR A 5 39.17 19.73 24.17
C THR A 5 38.99 20.74 23.05
N ILE A 6 37.80 21.29 22.88
CA ILE A 6 37.49 22.43 22.02
C ILE A 6 37.34 23.65 22.94
N GLY A 7 38.40 24.44 23.15
CA GLY A 7 38.39 25.54 24.10
C GLY A 7 38.31 25.07 25.57
N PRO A 8 37.58 25.75 26.45
CA PRO A 8 37.45 25.38 27.87
C PRO A 8 36.49 24.19 28.16
N ILE A 9 35.90 23.59 27.13
CA ILE A 9 34.86 22.53 27.29
C ILE A 9 35.49 21.18 26.95
N PRO A 10 35.51 20.21 27.92
CA PRO A 10 35.95 18.86 27.64
C PRO A 10 34.85 18.11 26.85
N VAL A 11 35.17 17.71 25.62
CA VAL A 11 34.27 16.93 24.77
C VAL A 11 34.50 15.44 25.04
N THR A 12 33.47 14.76 25.52
CA THR A 12 33.50 13.31 25.76
C THR A 12 33.00 12.56 24.52
N THR A 13 33.29 11.26 24.43
CA THR A 13 32.77 10.40 23.36
C THR A 13 31.24 10.33 23.38
N ARG A 14 30.60 10.55 24.54
CA ARG A 14 29.14 10.64 24.65
C ARG A 14 28.59 11.87 23.97
N ASP A 15 29.24 13.01 24.09
CA ASP A 15 28.82 14.26 23.47
C ASP A 15 28.87 14.18 21.93
N LEU A 16 29.86 13.44 21.39
CA LEU A 16 29.94 13.18 19.94
C LEU A 16 28.79 12.28 19.47
N TRP A 17 28.44 11.25 20.22
CA TRP A 17 27.29 10.40 19.89
C TRP A 17 25.97 11.15 20.00
N ASP A 18 25.80 11.98 21.02
CA ASP A 18 24.60 12.82 21.21
C ASP A 18 24.45 13.80 20.05
N LEU A 19 25.53 14.48 19.67
CA LEU A 19 25.55 15.39 18.51
C LEU A 19 25.21 14.66 17.21
N PHE A 20 25.78 13.46 17.00
CA PHE A 20 25.53 12.66 15.80
C PHE A 20 24.07 12.19 15.74
N LEU A 21 23.53 11.64 16.84
CA LEU A 21 22.15 11.21 16.90
C LEU A 21 21.17 12.37 16.74
N THR A 22 21.46 13.52 17.37
CA THR A 22 20.66 14.74 17.20
C THR A 22 20.65 15.21 15.75
N ALA A 23 21.81 15.26 15.12
CA ALA A 23 21.93 15.64 13.71
C ALA A 23 21.17 14.67 12.79
N LEU A 24 21.24 13.37 13.06
CA LEU A 24 20.52 12.33 12.30
C LEU A 24 18.99 12.49 12.45
N ILE A 25 18.50 12.75 13.66
CA ILE A 25 17.07 12.97 13.92
C ILE A 25 16.60 14.23 13.19
N VAL A 26 17.34 15.35 13.33
CA VAL A 26 17.01 16.63 12.68
C VAL A 26 17.01 16.46 11.15
N TYR A 27 18.00 15.77 10.60
CA TYR A 27 18.06 15.48 9.17
C TYR A 27 16.86 14.64 8.71
N GLY A 28 16.50 13.58 9.46
CA GLY A 28 15.35 12.74 9.15
C GLY A 28 14.02 13.50 9.16
N VAL A 29 13.84 14.38 10.15
CA VAL A 29 12.67 15.26 10.24
C VAL A 29 12.62 16.24 9.07
N LEU A 30 13.70 16.93 8.75
CA LEU A 30 13.76 17.87 7.64
C LEU A 30 13.57 17.18 6.29
N TRP A 31 14.14 15.99 6.10
CA TRP A 31 13.93 15.19 4.89
C TRP A 31 12.46 14.78 4.73
N TRP A 32 11.80 14.36 5.81
CA TRP A 32 10.38 14.02 5.82
C TRP A 32 9.49 15.24 5.50
N PHE A 33 9.77 16.41 6.10
CA PHE A 33 9.08 17.66 5.79
C PHE A 33 9.23 18.05 4.32
N ARG A 34 10.45 17.92 3.77
CA ARG A 34 10.73 18.22 2.35
C ARG A 34 9.92 17.30 1.43
N ARG A 35 9.86 16.02 1.75
CA ARG A 35 9.16 15.02 0.94
C ARG A 35 7.65 15.24 0.88
N ASN A 36 7.07 15.75 1.96
CA ASN A 36 5.63 15.98 2.10
C ASN A 36 5.19 17.42 1.75
N GLY A 37 6.07 18.24 1.19
CA GLY A 37 5.75 19.64 0.85
C GLY A 37 5.54 20.56 2.06
N LEU A 38 5.92 20.13 3.26
CA LEU A 38 5.73 20.84 4.53
C LEU A 38 6.95 21.71 4.90
N LEU A 39 7.92 21.84 4.00
CA LEU A 39 9.15 22.58 4.27
C LEU A 39 8.86 24.05 4.60
N GLU A 40 7.88 24.67 3.92
CA GLU A 40 7.47 26.04 4.16
C GLU A 40 6.92 26.23 5.57
N ALA A 41 6.06 25.30 6.05
CA ALA A 41 5.54 25.33 7.42
C ALA A 41 6.65 25.18 8.46
N ALA A 42 7.65 24.32 8.21
CA ALA A 42 8.80 24.17 9.09
C ALA A 42 9.64 25.46 9.15
N LEU A 43 9.87 26.11 8.02
CA LEU A 43 10.60 27.40 7.95
C LEU A 43 9.85 28.53 8.68
N ILE A 44 8.54 28.59 8.56
CA ILE A 44 7.70 29.56 9.28
C ILE A 44 7.80 29.34 10.79
N LEU A 45 7.72 28.09 11.26
CA LEU A 45 7.87 27.77 12.69
C LEU A 45 9.27 28.12 13.21
N LEU A 46 10.31 27.83 12.43
CA LEU A 46 11.68 28.16 12.78
C LEU A 46 11.90 29.69 12.85
N GLY A 47 11.36 30.43 11.88
CA GLY A 47 11.38 31.90 11.87
C GLY A 47 10.67 32.49 13.08
N MET A 48 9.55 31.88 13.49
CA MET A 48 8.79 32.32 14.64
C MET A 48 9.49 32.02 15.98
N LEU A 49 10.22 30.89 16.08
CA LEU A 49 11.10 30.61 17.22
C LEU A 49 12.26 31.60 17.29
N PHE A 50 12.87 31.94 16.16
CA PHE A 50 13.92 32.94 16.08
C PHE A 50 13.42 34.32 16.52
N LEU A 51 12.22 34.71 16.07
CA LEU A 51 11.56 35.97 16.47
C LEU A 51 11.33 36.00 17.97
N LEU A 52 10.85 34.93 18.59
CA LEU A 52 10.65 34.84 20.04
C LEU A 52 11.97 35.04 20.80
N ARG A 53 13.07 34.46 20.31
CA ARG A 53 14.40 34.66 20.91
C ARG A 53 14.89 36.11 20.77
N LEU A 54 14.67 36.72 19.62
CA LEU A 54 15.04 38.07 19.35
C LEU A 54 14.25 39.08 20.25
N LEU A 55 12.93 38.89 20.37
CA LEU A 55 12.08 39.73 21.24
C LEU A 55 12.43 39.58 22.73
N SER A 56 12.80 38.36 23.17
CA SER A 56 13.33 38.12 24.51
C SER A 56 14.63 38.87 24.76
N PHE A 57 15.52 38.91 23.76
CA PHE A 57 16.78 39.62 23.84
C PHE A 57 16.59 41.18 23.88
N LEU A 58 15.56 41.69 23.19
CA LEU A 58 15.21 43.10 23.15
C LEU A 58 14.41 43.57 24.37
N GLU A 59 14.16 42.71 25.36
CA GLU A 59 13.41 42.97 26.58
C GLU A 59 12.00 43.57 26.35
N LEU A 60 11.30 43.05 25.29
CA LEU A 60 9.94 43.47 24.93
C LEU A 60 8.88 42.45 25.46
N PRO A 61 8.49 42.52 26.74
CA PRO A 61 7.69 41.45 27.36
C PRO A 61 6.27 41.33 26.79
N THR A 62 5.61 42.42 26.48
CA THR A 62 4.25 42.43 25.93
C THR A 62 4.17 41.80 24.55
N LEU A 63 5.14 42.16 23.67
CA LEU A 63 5.21 41.64 22.32
C LEU A 63 5.64 40.15 22.28
N SER A 64 6.58 39.78 23.15
CA SER A 64 7.00 38.37 23.30
C SER A 64 5.84 37.48 23.78
N LEU A 65 4.98 37.98 24.64
CA LEU A 65 3.80 37.28 25.13
C LEU A 65 2.76 37.07 24.03
N LEU A 66 2.48 38.09 23.20
CA LEU A 66 1.60 38.00 22.05
C LEU A 66 2.09 36.95 21.05
N VAL A 67 3.40 37.00 20.67
CA VAL A 67 4.01 36.05 19.73
C VAL A 67 4.01 34.63 20.28
N ARG A 68 4.16 34.46 21.59
CA ARG A 68 4.09 33.13 22.24
C ARG A 68 2.69 32.53 22.12
N TYR A 69 1.61 33.32 22.29
CA TYR A 69 0.22 32.84 22.10
C TYR A 69 -0.05 32.45 20.63
N ILE A 70 0.41 33.28 19.68
CA ILE A 70 0.25 33.00 18.26
C ILE A 70 1.05 31.71 17.90
N PHE A 71 2.24 31.54 18.45
CA PHE A 71 3.06 30.35 18.25
C PHE A 71 2.37 29.09 18.78
N SER A 72 1.79 29.12 19.97
CA SER A 72 1.08 27.98 20.55
C SER A 72 -0.17 27.61 19.74
N ALA A 73 -0.93 28.60 19.27
CA ALA A 73 -2.08 28.39 18.41
C ALA A 73 -1.68 27.82 17.02
N SER A 74 -0.58 28.33 16.43
CA SER A 74 -0.06 27.82 15.14
C SER A 74 0.42 26.38 15.24
N GLY A 75 0.97 25.95 16.37
CA GLY A 75 1.35 24.56 16.62
C GLY A 75 0.17 23.60 16.51
N ILE A 76 -0.99 23.97 17.04
CA ILE A 76 -2.23 23.18 16.93
C ILE A 76 -2.68 23.08 15.47
N LEU A 77 -2.66 24.19 14.73
CA LEU A 77 -3.05 24.21 13.30
C LEU A 77 -2.12 23.34 12.46
N VAL A 78 -0.81 23.43 12.70
CA VAL A 78 0.18 22.59 12.01
C VAL A 78 0.00 21.11 12.36
N ALA A 79 -0.25 20.77 13.62
CA ALA A 79 -0.53 19.40 14.04
C ALA A 79 -1.78 18.84 13.33
N PHE A 80 -2.84 19.65 13.23
CA PHE A 80 -4.06 19.26 12.51
C PHE A 80 -3.83 19.09 11.01
N TRP A 81 -2.98 19.91 10.41
CA TRP A 81 -2.62 19.81 8.98
C TRP A 81 -1.70 18.61 8.67
N ILE A 82 -0.79 18.27 9.58
CA ILE A 82 0.10 17.10 9.46
C ILE A 82 -0.62 15.78 9.75
N ALA A 83 -1.68 15.80 10.57
CA ALA A 83 -2.40 14.60 11.00
C ALA A 83 -2.79 13.64 9.84
N PRO A 84 -3.35 14.10 8.71
CA PRO A 84 -3.70 13.21 7.59
C PRO A 84 -2.47 12.57 6.93
N GLU A 85 -1.38 13.32 6.79
CA GLU A 85 -0.11 12.84 6.22
C GLU A 85 0.53 11.79 7.11
N LEU A 86 0.60 12.08 8.41
CA LEU A 86 1.11 11.14 9.42
C LEU A 86 0.27 9.86 9.46
N ARG A 87 -1.05 9.97 9.33
CA ARG A 87 -1.95 8.82 9.26
C ARG A 87 -1.67 7.94 8.04
N ARG A 88 -1.41 8.53 6.87
CA ARG A 88 -1.04 7.80 5.65
C ARG A 88 0.28 7.04 5.83
N ASP A 89 1.28 7.70 6.39
CA ASP A 89 2.60 7.08 6.59
C ASP A 89 2.57 6.00 7.69
N LEU A 90 1.81 6.20 8.76
CA LEU A 90 1.57 5.17 9.77
C LEU A 90 0.83 3.95 9.20
N MET A 91 -0.10 4.14 8.24
CA MET A 91 -0.74 3.02 7.56
C MET A 91 0.24 2.23 6.69
N LYS A 92 1.19 2.89 6.02
CA LYS A 92 2.28 2.22 5.29
C LYS A 92 3.19 1.42 6.22
N ILE A 93 3.54 2.00 7.38
CA ILE A 93 4.34 1.33 8.42
C ILE A 93 3.62 0.08 8.95
N ARG A 94 2.30 0.15 9.16
CA ARG A 94 1.49 -0.99 9.61
C ARG A 94 1.58 -2.19 8.66
N ASN A 95 1.83 -1.93 7.38
CA ASN A 95 1.96 -2.95 6.34
C ASN A 95 3.40 -3.42 6.11
N LEU A 96 4.38 -2.97 6.93
CA LEU A 96 5.75 -3.45 6.84
C LEU A 96 5.83 -4.93 7.19
N PRO A 97 6.57 -5.75 6.41
CA PRO A 97 6.69 -7.19 6.64
C PRO A 97 7.24 -7.55 8.03
N LEU A 98 8.02 -6.64 8.63
CA LEU A 98 8.53 -6.79 9.99
C LEU A 98 7.43 -6.76 11.07
N LEU A 99 6.50 -5.81 10.97
CA LEU A 99 5.35 -5.71 11.88
C LEU A 99 4.32 -6.82 11.65
N ARG A 100 4.23 -7.32 10.41
CA ARG A 100 3.44 -8.48 10.04
C ARG A 100 3.94 -9.74 10.78
N ARG A 101 5.26 -9.92 10.94
CA ARG A 101 5.86 -11.00 11.74
C ARG A 101 5.59 -10.87 13.24
N LEU A 102 5.51 -9.65 13.78
CA LEU A 102 5.21 -9.39 15.20
C LEU A 102 3.74 -9.62 15.56
N ARG A 103 2.83 -9.62 14.59
CA ARG A 103 1.39 -9.78 14.80
C ARG A 103 0.94 -11.22 15.09
N GLY A 104 1.87 -12.16 15.07
CA GLY A 104 1.63 -13.58 15.30
C GLY A 104 1.08 -14.30 14.07
N GLU A 105 1.75 -15.37 13.66
CA GLU A 105 1.38 -16.19 12.50
C GLU A 105 -0.08 -16.66 12.51
N LYS A 106 -0.66 -16.89 13.69
CA LYS A 106 -2.05 -17.32 13.84
C LYS A 106 -3.07 -16.26 13.38
N SER A 107 -2.88 -14.99 13.75
CA SER A 107 -3.81 -13.92 13.34
C SER A 107 -3.77 -13.67 11.85
N LEU A 108 -2.57 -13.72 11.27
CA LEU A 108 -2.39 -13.55 9.82
C LEU A 108 -3.04 -14.70 9.02
N ARG A 109 -2.88 -15.94 9.49
CA ARG A 109 -3.52 -17.11 8.84
C ARG A 109 -5.02 -16.99 8.84
N VAL A 110 -5.65 -16.59 9.95
CA VAL A 110 -7.10 -16.42 10.05
C VAL A 110 -7.60 -15.34 9.07
N GLU A 111 -6.90 -14.20 8.97
CA GLU A 111 -7.24 -13.15 8.01
C GLU A 111 -7.12 -13.63 6.56
N VAL A 112 -6.06 -14.36 6.23
CA VAL A 112 -5.84 -14.95 4.90
C VAL A 112 -6.88 -16.02 4.57
N GLU A 113 -7.20 -16.90 5.52
CA GLU A 113 -8.23 -17.92 5.35
C GLU A 113 -9.60 -17.30 5.06
N GLN A 114 -9.96 -16.21 5.74
CA GLN A 114 -11.20 -15.48 5.45
C GLN A 114 -11.23 -14.91 4.02
N ILE A 115 -10.11 -14.32 3.55
CA ILE A 115 -10.02 -13.82 2.17
C ILE A 115 -10.18 -14.97 1.15
N ILE A 116 -9.54 -16.10 1.43
CA ILE A 116 -9.63 -17.29 0.57
C ILE A 116 -11.08 -17.80 0.50
N GLU A 117 -11.79 -17.86 1.62
CA GLU A 117 -13.20 -18.28 1.64
C GLU A 117 -14.06 -17.35 0.78
N GLU A 118 -13.90 -16.04 0.92
CA GLU A 118 -14.62 -15.04 0.12
C GLU A 118 -14.30 -15.17 -1.39
N LEU A 119 -13.03 -15.43 -1.75
CA LEU A 119 -12.63 -15.67 -3.13
C LEU A 119 -13.26 -16.97 -3.69
N VAL A 120 -13.23 -18.05 -2.92
CA VAL A 120 -13.80 -19.33 -3.32
C VAL A 120 -15.32 -19.21 -3.51
N GLU A 121 -16.01 -18.54 -2.59
CA GLU A 121 -17.46 -18.30 -2.70
C GLU A 121 -17.79 -17.45 -3.95
N ALA A 122 -17.02 -16.41 -4.22
CA ALA A 122 -17.18 -15.61 -5.43
C ALA A 122 -16.99 -16.46 -6.69
N ILE A 123 -15.92 -17.27 -6.74
CA ILE A 123 -15.62 -18.15 -7.88
C ILE A 123 -16.74 -19.17 -8.10
N GLU A 124 -17.25 -19.79 -7.05
CA GLU A 124 -18.37 -20.73 -7.16
C GLU A 124 -19.64 -20.05 -7.71
N THR A 125 -19.87 -18.80 -7.30
CA THR A 125 -20.97 -18.00 -7.82
C THR A 125 -20.78 -17.63 -9.29
N PHE A 126 -19.59 -17.22 -9.69
CA PHE A 126 -19.25 -16.96 -11.09
C PHE A 126 -19.45 -18.21 -11.97
N ARG A 127 -18.98 -19.35 -11.50
CA ARG A 127 -19.12 -20.62 -12.22
C ARG A 127 -20.59 -21.00 -12.39
N ARG A 128 -21.38 -20.92 -11.32
CA ARG A 128 -22.82 -21.26 -11.32
C ARG A 128 -23.65 -20.34 -12.20
N GLN A 129 -23.30 -19.04 -12.22
CA GLN A 129 -24.02 -18.02 -12.99
C GLN A 129 -23.41 -17.77 -14.37
N GLN A 130 -22.34 -18.48 -14.74
CA GLN A 130 -21.58 -18.27 -15.97
C GLN A 130 -21.18 -16.79 -16.18
N LEU A 131 -20.72 -16.17 -15.11
CA LEU A 131 -20.17 -14.82 -15.14
C LEU A 131 -18.68 -14.87 -15.45
N GLY A 132 -18.29 -14.18 -16.52
CA GLY A 132 -16.88 -14.00 -16.86
C GLY A 132 -16.18 -13.13 -15.82
N ALA A 133 -15.08 -13.59 -15.24
CA ALA A 133 -14.31 -12.83 -14.26
C ALA A 133 -12.81 -12.96 -14.51
N LEU A 134 -12.08 -11.87 -14.28
CA LEU A 134 -10.62 -11.80 -14.33
C LEU A 134 -10.14 -11.12 -13.05
N ILE A 135 -9.61 -11.91 -12.13
CA ILE A 135 -9.14 -11.46 -10.82
C ILE A 135 -7.64 -11.69 -10.74
N VAL A 136 -6.90 -10.67 -10.38
CA VAL A 136 -5.46 -10.68 -10.20
C VAL A 136 -5.12 -10.50 -8.74
N ILE A 137 -4.36 -11.41 -8.17
CA ILE A 137 -3.84 -11.33 -6.81
C ILE A 137 -2.36 -10.97 -6.91
N GLU A 138 -2.01 -9.80 -6.40
CA GLU A 138 -0.64 -9.29 -6.40
C GLU A 138 0.27 -10.18 -5.57
N GLY A 139 1.46 -10.45 -6.09
CA GLY A 139 2.53 -11.16 -5.39
C GLY A 139 3.55 -10.21 -4.78
N GLN A 140 4.82 -10.42 -5.13
CA GLN A 140 5.92 -9.55 -4.72
C GLN A 140 6.17 -8.43 -5.72
N ASP A 141 5.83 -8.66 -7.00
CA ASP A 141 5.95 -7.67 -8.06
C ASP A 141 4.85 -6.60 -7.91
N ASP A 142 5.24 -5.32 -8.03
CA ASP A 142 4.33 -4.18 -7.92
C ASP A 142 3.41 -4.07 -9.14
N LEU A 143 2.13 -4.25 -8.94
CA LEU A 143 1.11 -4.12 -9.98
C LEU A 143 0.53 -2.70 -10.13
N THR A 144 1.11 -1.71 -9.46
CA THR A 144 0.67 -0.30 -9.55
C THR A 144 0.56 0.21 -10.99
N PRO A 145 1.49 -0.10 -11.93
CA PRO A 145 1.37 0.35 -13.32
C PRO A 145 0.10 -0.17 -14.02
N TYR A 146 -0.29 -1.42 -13.74
CA TYR A 146 -1.51 -2.02 -14.29
C TYR A 146 -2.77 -1.50 -13.59
N ALA A 147 -2.72 -1.30 -12.28
CA ALA A 147 -3.82 -0.72 -11.51
C ALA A 147 -4.17 0.71 -11.92
N GLN A 148 -3.19 1.49 -12.39
CA GLN A 148 -3.39 2.86 -12.90
C GLN A 148 -4.14 2.90 -14.23
N SER A 149 -4.22 1.79 -14.99
CA SER A 149 -5.00 1.71 -16.23
C SER A 149 -6.51 1.57 -16.00
N GLY A 150 -6.91 1.23 -14.78
CA GLY A 150 -8.31 1.03 -14.38
C GLY A 150 -8.83 2.11 -13.44
N ASP A 151 -10.01 1.85 -12.90
CA ASP A 151 -10.66 2.71 -11.91
C ASP A 151 -10.14 2.38 -10.50
N PRO A 152 -9.52 3.32 -9.78
CA PRO A 152 -9.02 3.07 -8.44
C PRO A 152 -10.17 2.92 -7.45
N VAL A 153 -10.11 1.83 -6.65
CA VAL A 153 -11.05 1.56 -5.58
C VAL A 153 -10.29 1.14 -4.31
N GLN A 154 -10.96 1.08 -3.18
CA GLN A 154 -10.38 0.62 -1.92
C GLN A 154 -11.44 -0.19 -1.16
N MET A 155 -11.86 -1.30 -1.77
CA MET A 155 -12.89 -2.17 -1.23
C MET A 155 -12.28 -3.41 -0.58
N PRO A 156 -12.86 -3.93 0.52
CA PRO A 156 -12.44 -5.21 1.07
C PRO A 156 -12.76 -6.34 0.09
N VAL A 157 -11.97 -7.41 0.10
CA VAL A 157 -12.28 -8.63 -0.64
C VAL A 157 -13.46 -9.31 0.02
N ARG A 158 -14.63 -9.27 -0.65
CA ARG A 158 -15.87 -9.92 -0.24
C ARG A 158 -16.54 -10.54 -1.46
N ALA A 159 -17.10 -11.74 -1.28
CA ALA A 159 -17.74 -12.48 -2.38
C ALA A 159 -18.82 -11.67 -3.09
N HIS A 160 -19.74 -11.06 -2.33
CA HIS A 160 -20.83 -10.25 -2.89
C HIS A 160 -20.32 -8.99 -3.63
N ILE A 161 -19.22 -8.38 -3.19
CA ILE A 161 -18.61 -7.23 -3.89
C ILE A 161 -18.05 -7.71 -5.23
N LEU A 162 -17.24 -8.78 -5.23
CA LEU A 162 -16.67 -9.35 -6.45
C LEU A 162 -17.76 -9.76 -7.43
N VAL A 163 -18.81 -10.42 -6.95
CA VAL A 163 -19.95 -10.82 -7.81
C VAL A 163 -20.64 -9.61 -8.41
N SER A 164 -20.85 -8.53 -7.64
CA SER A 164 -21.45 -7.30 -8.14
C SER A 164 -20.58 -6.59 -9.19
N LEU A 165 -19.26 -6.62 -9.02
CA LEU A 165 -18.32 -6.02 -9.99
C LEU A 165 -18.40 -6.70 -11.35
N PHE A 166 -18.47 -8.04 -11.40
CA PHE A 166 -18.46 -8.82 -12.64
C PHE A 166 -19.85 -9.16 -13.20
N GLN A 167 -20.94 -8.63 -12.63
CA GLN A 167 -22.27 -8.72 -13.24
C GLN A 167 -22.24 -8.04 -14.62
N LYS A 168 -22.90 -8.66 -15.63
CA LYS A 168 -22.94 -8.16 -17.01
C LYS A 168 -23.52 -6.73 -17.14
N GLN A 169 -24.40 -6.35 -16.21
CA GLN A 169 -24.98 -5.01 -16.16
C GLN A 169 -24.10 -3.99 -15.43
N SER A 170 -23.08 -4.44 -14.73
CA SER A 170 -22.14 -3.55 -14.05
C SER A 170 -21.25 -2.82 -15.05
N PRO A 171 -21.09 -1.50 -14.97
CA PRO A 171 -20.13 -0.77 -15.82
C PRO A 171 -18.66 -1.16 -15.51
N LEU A 172 -18.43 -1.92 -14.44
CA LEU A 172 -17.12 -2.31 -13.96
C LEU A 172 -16.69 -3.74 -14.36
N HIS A 173 -17.55 -4.47 -15.11
CA HIS A 173 -17.33 -5.90 -15.38
C HIS A 173 -16.26 -6.17 -16.48
N ASP A 174 -15.92 -5.17 -17.29
CA ASP A 174 -14.94 -5.31 -18.35
C ASP A 174 -13.54 -4.94 -17.87
N GLY A 175 -12.60 -5.88 -18.00
CA GLY A 175 -11.25 -5.75 -17.49
C GLY A 175 -10.97 -6.60 -16.25
N ALA A 176 -9.84 -6.36 -15.60
CA ALA A 176 -9.39 -7.09 -14.43
C ALA A 176 -9.68 -6.34 -13.13
N ALA A 177 -9.96 -7.10 -12.06
CA ALA A 177 -9.91 -6.61 -10.69
C ALA A 177 -8.57 -6.99 -10.07
N ILE A 178 -7.83 -6.02 -9.54
CA ILE A 178 -6.53 -6.23 -8.89
C ILE A 178 -6.71 -6.21 -7.37
N ILE A 179 -6.27 -7.26 -6.73
CA ILE A 179 -6.29 -7.44 -5.27
C ILE A 179 -4.87 -7.32 -4.75
N ARG A 180 -4.70 -6.44 -3.77
CA ARG A 180 -3.47 -6.28 -2.98
C ARG A 180 -3.81 -6.59 -1.53
N GLN A 181 -3.25 -7.67 -1.00
CA GLN A 181 -3.53 -8.17 0.35
C GLN A 181 -5.04 -8.45 0.56
N ASP A 182 -5.70 -7.67 1.42
CA ASP A 182 -7.11 -7.79 1.80
C ASP A 182 -8.06 -6.88 1.02
N LYS A 183 -7.55 -6.16 0.00
CA LYS A 183 -8.32 -5.14 -0.71
C LYS A 183 -8.29 -5.28 -2.23
N ILE A 184 -9.42 -5.01 -2.84
CA ILE A 184 -9.52 -4.71 -4.26
C ILE A 184 -9.04 -3.26 -4.42
N ILE A 185 -7.91 -3.04 -5.13
CA ILE A 185 -7.30 -1.71 -5.27
C ILE A 185 -7.69 -1.01 -6.56
N ALA A 186 -8.02 -1.77 -7.59
CA ALA A 186 -8.46 -1.24 -8.88
C ALA A 186 -9.35 -2.25 -9.61
N VAL A 187 -10.24 -1.75 -10.45
CA VAL A 187 -11.14 -2.53 -11.31
C VAL A 187 -11.05 -2.02 -12.75
N ARG A 188 -11.55 -2.78 -13.72
CA ARG A 188 -11.46 -2.45 -15.15
C ARG A 188 -10.01 -2.27 -15.63
N CYS A 189 -9.07 -2.90 -14.98
CA CYS A 189 -7.66 -2.78 -15.35
C CYS A 189 -7.40 -3.46 -16.69
N MET A 190 -6.63 -2.78 -17.55
CA MET A 190 -6.13 -3.33 -18.80
C MET A 190 -4.82 -4.07 -18.55
N LEU A 191 -4.75 -5.30 -19.02
CA LEU A 191 -3.59 -6.17 -18.86
C LEU A 191 -2.96 -6.48 -20.23
N PRO A 192 -1.66 -6.76 -20.28
CA PRO A 192 -1.00 -7.17 -21.51
C PRO A 192 -1.57 -8.51 -21.99
N LEU A 193 -1.72 -8.65 -23.29
CA LEU A 193 -2.19 -9.88 -23.89
C LEU A 193 -1.00 -10.80 -24.20
N SER A 194 -1.13 -12.08 -23.89
CA SER A 194 -0.12 -13.08 -24.26
C SER A 194 -0.01 -13.19 -25.79
N GLU A 195 1.22 -13.21 -26.29
CA GLU A 195 1.56 -13.39 -27.70
C GLU A 195 1.72 -14.86 -28.09
N LYS A 196 1.49 -15.82 -27.18
CA LYS A 196 1.58 -17.25 -27.45
C LYS A 196 0.60 -17.65 -28.55
N LEU A 197 1.10 -18.36 -29.57
CA LEU A 197 0.33 -18.85 -30.71
C LEU A 197 -0.35 -20.19 -30.45
N ASP A 198 0.12 -20.93 -29.46
CA ASP A 198 -0.30 -22.30 -29.09
C ASP A 198 -1.42 -22.34 -28.05
N LEU A 199 -2.03 -21.20 -27.74
CA LEU A 199 -3.15 -21.15 -26.80
C LEU A 199 -4.41 -21.79 -27.42
N PRO A 200 -5.19 -22.54 -26.63
CA PRO A 200 -6.44 -23.14 -27.09
C PRO A 200 -7.38 -22.09 -27.70
N PRO A 201 -8.05 -22.40 -28.82
CA PRO A 201 -9.01 -21.46 -29.46
C PRO A 201 -10.16 -21.03 -28.54
N SER A 202 -10.47 -21.80 -27.51
CA SER A 202 -11.47 -21.49 -26.48
C SER A 202 -11.05 -20.43 -25.49
N TYR A 203 -9.77 -19.96 -25.54
CA TYR A 203 -9.29 -18.92 -24.66
C TYR A 203 -9.61 -17.55 -25.27
N GLY A 204 -10.61 -16.87 -24.68
CA GLY A 204 -10.98 -15.50 -25.03
C GLY A 204 -10.00 -14.45 -24.50
N THR A 205 -10.40 -13.18 -24.64
CA THR A 205 -9.57 -12.03 -24.26
C THR A 205 -9.13 -12.05 -22.81
N ARG A 206 -10.01 -12.44 -21.87
CA ARG A 206 -9.68 -12.54 -20.43
C ARG A 206 -8.59 -13.59 -20.15
N HIS A 207 -8.61 -14.72 -20.87
CA HIS A 207 -7.53 -15.71 -20.73
C HIS A 207 -6.21 -15.19 -21.27
N ARG A 208 -6.21 -14.58 -22.46
CA ARG A 208 -4.99 -13.99 -23.02
C ARG A 208 -4.42 -12.87 -22.16
N ALA A 209 -5.28 -12.04 -21.57
CA ALA A 209 -4.88 -10.97 -20.65
C ALA A 209 -4.29 -11.51 -19.34
N GLY A 210 -4.94 -12.50 -18.73
CA GLY A 210 -4.43 -13.13 -17.52
C GLY A 210 -3.12 -13.87 -17.71
N ILE A 211 -2.96 -14.58 -18.83
CA ILE A 211 -1.72 -15.27 -19.19
C ILE A 211 -0.62 -14.22 -19.42
N GLY A 212 -0.87 -13.17 -20.22
CA GLY A 212 0.11 -12.14 -20.53
C GLY A 212 0.63 -11.42 -19.28
N LEU A 213 -0.23 -11.08 -18.34
CA LEU A 213 0.22 -10.53 -17.06
C LEU A 213 1.08 -11.52 -16.28
N SER A 214 0.66 -12.78 -16.20
CA SER A 214 1.39 -13.80 -15.42
C SER A 214 2.72 -14.21 -16.05
N GLU A 215 2.97 -13.90 -17.32
CA GLU A 215 4.27 -14.05 -17.98
C GLU A 215 5.25 -12.97 -17.56
N ALA A 216 4.73 -11.76 -17.26
CA ALA A 216 5.52 -10.59 -16.93
C ALA A 216 5.71 -10.40 -15.41
N THR A 217 4.90 -11.09 -14.58
CA THR A 217 4.88 -10.89 -13.12
C THR A 217 4.68 -12.19 -12.36
N ASP A 218 4.90 -12.17 -11.05
CA ASP A 218 4.62 -13.28 -10.14
C ASP A 218 3.18 -13.31 -9.61
N ALA A 219 2.30 -12.49 -10.19
CA ALA A 219 0.89 -12.43 -9.81
C ALA A 219 0.17 -13.77 -10.02
N LEU A 220 -0.78 -14.07 -9.15
CA LEU A 220 -1.69 -15.20 -9.30
C LEU A 220 -2.98 -14.72 -9.93
N VAL A 221 -3.36 -15.31 -11.07
CA VAL A 221 -4.52 -14.86 -11.84
C VAL A 221 -5.61 -15.93 -11.85
N LEU A 222 -6.82 -15.51 -11.49
CA LEU A 222 -8.03 -16.32 -11.50
C LEU A 222 -8.92 -15.88 -12.67
N ILE A 223 -9.29 -16.81 -13.52
CA ILE A 223 -10.13 -16.53 -14.70
C ILE A 223 -11.31 -17.49 -14.70
N VAL A 224 -12.52 -16.94 -14.72
CA VAL A 224 -13.72 -17.74 -14.93
C VAL A 224 -14.25 -17.44 -16.33
N SER A 225 -14.44 -18.50 -17.11
CA SER A 225 -15.00 -18.40 -18.46
C SER A 225 -16.51 -18.15 -18.41
N GLU A 226 -16.99 -17.15 -19.13
CA GLU A 226 -18.43 -16.89 -19.29
C GLU A 226 -19.15 -17.90 -20.20
N GLU A 227 -18.39 -18.61 -21.06
CA GLU A 227 -18.95 -19.61 -21.97
C GLU A 227 -19.08 -20.97 -21.30
N THR A 228 -18.07 -21.38 -20.53
CA THR A 228 -17.97 -22.72 -19.98
C THR A 228 -18.16 -22.80 -18.47
N GLY A 229 -18.04 -21.68 -17.76
CA GLY A 229 -18.03 -21.63 -16.30
C GLY A 229 -16.77 -22.25 -15.66
N TYR A 230 -15.76 -22.65 -16.47
CA TYR A 230 -14.55 -23.23 -15.92
C TYR A 230 -13.64 -22.17 -15.32
N LEU A 231 -13.06 -22.53 -14.16
CA LEU A 231 -11.99 -21.77 -13.53
C LEU A 231 -10.64 -22.17 -14.12
N SER A 232 -9.86 -21.18 -14.51
CA SER A 232 -8.44 -21.29 -14.84
C SER A 232 -7.64 -20.51 -13.82
N LEU A 233 -6.63 -21.13 -13.24
CA LEU A 233 -5.63 -20.51 -12.37
C LEU A 233 -4.36 -20.32 -13.20
N VAL A 234 -3.85 -19.10 -13.26
CA VAL A 234 -2.66 -18.80 -14.07
C VAL A 234 -1.57 -18.23 -13.18
N HIS A 235 -0.38 -18.79 -13.31
CA HIS A 235 0.81 -18.33 -12.59
C HIS A 235 2.05 -18.58 -13.46
N ARG A 236 2.88 -17.55 -13.66
CA ARG A 236 4.09 -17.60 -14.48
C ARG A 236 3.86 -18.21 -15.86
N GLY A 237 2.80 -17.79 -16.53
CA GLY A 237 2.44 -18.24 -17.88
C GLY A 237 1.93 -19.68 -17.98
N GLN A 238 1.74 -20.37 -16.86
CA GLN A 238 1.17 -21.71 -16.80
C GLN A 238 -0.29 -21.67 -16.39
N VAL A 239 -1.14 -22.40 -17.08
CA VAL A 239 -2.58 -22.47 -16.84
C VAL A 239 -2.92 -23.80 -16.21
N GLU A 240 -3.54 -23.76 -15.03
CA GLU A 240 -4.03 -24.93 -14.31
C GLU A 240 -5.56 -24.85 -14.17
N ARG A 241 -6.22 -26.01 -14.11
CA ARG A 241 -7.65 -26.11 -13.73
C ARG A 241 -7.74 -26.78 -12.36
N PRO A 242 -7.66 -26.00 -11.29
CA PRO A 242 -7.57 -26.55 -9.95
C PRO A 242 -8.91 -27.12 -9.49
N SER A 243 -8.85 -28.18 -8.68
CA SER A 243 -9.99 -28.57 -7.83
C SER A 243 -10.21 -27.50 -6.74
N PRO A 244 -11.38 -27.47 -6.09
CA PRO A 244 -11.61 -26.52 -5.00
C PRO A 244 -10.57 -26.59 -3.88
N GLN A 245 -10.08 -27.78 -3.57
CA GLN A 245 -9.05 -28.01 -2.57
C GLN A 245 -7.69 -27.49 -3.03
N THR A 246 -7.29 -27.81 -4.25
CA THR A 246 -6.04 -27.31 -4.85
C THR A 246 -6.04 -25.79 -4.97
N LEU A 247 -7.19 -25.19 -5.29
CA LEU A 247 -7.35 -23.73 -5.35
C LEU A 247 -7.02 -23.09 -3.99
N ARG A 248 -7.61 -23.61 -2.89
CA ARG A 248 -7.35 -23.11 -1.53
C ARG A 248 -5.86 -23.20 -1.17
N GLU A 249 -5.23 -24.33 -1.46
CA GLU A 249 -3.80 -24.54 -1.21
C GLU A 249 -2.92 -23.58 -2.00
N ARG A 250 -3.25 -23.33 -3.27
CA ARG A 250 -2.54 -22.38 -4.12
C ARG A 250 -2.69 -20.94 -3.63
N LEU A 251 -3.92 -20.53 -3.29
CA LEU A 251 -4.18 -19.21 -2.72
C LEU A 251 -3.43 -19.03 -1.40
N LEU A 252 -3.49 -20.00 -0.49
CA LEU A 252 -2.80 -19.95 0.79
C LEU A 252 -1.29 -19.83 0.61
N SER A 253 -0.71 -20.62 -0.29
CA SER A 253 0.73 -20.57 -0.58
C SER A 253 1.16 -19.23 -1.18
N HIS A 254 0.30 -18.57 -1.96
CA HIS A 254 0.58 -17.26 -2.56
C HIS A 254 0.53 -16.14 -1.53
N TYR A 255 -0.47 -16.13 -0.65
CA TYR A 255 -0.63 -15.10 0.40
C TYR A 255 0.40 -15.19 1.53
N LEU A 256 0.98 -16.36 1.77
CA LEU A 256 1.95 -16.59 2.86
C LEU A 256 3.42 -16.45 2.41
N ARG A 257 3.67 -16.23 1.12
CA ARG A 257 5.01 -15.89 0.60
C ARG A 257 5.35 -14.43 0.93
#